data_6cc89d2a0ba40827745cea02ad82376e
#
_entry.id   6cc89d2a0ba40827745cea02ad82376e
#
_cell.length_a   1.000
_cell.length_b   1.000
_cell.length_c   1.000
_cell.angle_alpha   90.00
_cell.angle_beta   90.00
_cell.angle_gamma   90.00
#
_symmetry.space_group_name_H-M   'P 1'
#
loop_
_entity.id
_entity.type
_entity.pdbx_description
1 polymer ?
#
loop_
_entity_poly.entity_id
_entity_poly.type
_entity_poly.pdbx_seq_one_letter_code
_entity_poly.pdbx_strand_id
1 'polypeptide(L)'
;MRKFLRILILVISIWVIIFCIDFICIRTIKRPVFMIKTNTYKDGGSTEYVGLFYKVIKCNTVDGDKTITLGTYGLKYSCQALTDSEKFSKEYSSIDKDNIFVYKTNNEIINILKHGKGLVYLGFKECPWCMAYVPMLNDIAKENNIEKIYYLNILNERKENTKEYLEIVDILKEHLRYDDEGKKRIYVPAVIAINNGNIVGFDDETSYDTL
;
A
#
# COMPACT_ATOMS: atom_id res chain seq x y z
N MET A 1 -33.17 -3.26 49.26
CA MET A 1 -33.29 -3.63 47.82
C MET A 1 -33.50 -2.43 46.88
N ARG A 2 -34.52 -1.60 47.01
CA ARG A 2 -34.82 -0.50 46.07
C ARG A 2 -33.69 0.56 45.93
N LYS A 3 -32.98 0.92 47.03
CA LYS A 3 -31.83 1.88 46.98
C LYS A 3 -30.63 1.28 46.21
N PHE A 4 -30.28 0.03 46.47
CA PHE A 4 -29.21 -0.69 45.78
C PHE A 4 -29.48 -0.79 44.28
N LEU A 5 -30.71 -1.15 43.89
CA LEU A 5 -31.11 -1.23 42.49
C LEU A 5 -30.99 0.13 41.76
N ARG A 6 -31.37 1.23 42.42
CA ARG A 6 -31.22 2.59 41.86
C ARG A 6 -29.75 2.96 41.63
N ILE A 7 -28.87 2.65 42.61
CA ILE A 7 -27.42 2.89 42.47
C ILE A 7 -26.86 2.06 41.33
N LEU A 8 -27.24 0.78 41.22
CA LEU A 8 -26.79 -0.10 40.15
C LEU A 8 -27.19 0.44 38.75
N ILE A 9 -28.46 0.89 38.62
CA ILE A 9 -28.96 1.48 37.38
C ILE A 9 -28.16 2.74 37.01
N LEU A 10 -27.88 3.61 37.99
CA LEU A 10 -27.07 4.82 37.76
C LEU A 10 -25.66 4.48 37.28
N VAL A 11 -24.98 3.52 37.90
CA VAL A 11 -23.64 3.09 37.52
C VAL A 11 -23.63 2.54 36.08
N ILE A 12 -24.61 1.68 35.76
CA ILE A 12 -24.74 1.13 34.39
C ILE A 12 -25.03 2.25 33.38
N SER A 13 -25.89 3.21 33.71
CA SER A 13 -26.20 4.33 32.82
C SER A 13 -24.98 5.20 32.53
N ILE A 14 -24.17 5.51 33.54
CA ILE A 14 -22.91 6.26 33.38
C ILE A 14 -21.94 5.48 32.50
N TRP A 15 -21.79 4.17 32.72
CA TRP A 15 -20.94 3.32 31.92
C TRP A 15 -21.37 3.30 30.46
N VAL A 16 -22.67 3.17 30.17
CA VAL A 16 -23.20 3.20 28.79
C VAL A 16 -22.90 4.53 28.11
N ILE A 17 -23.04 5.66 28.82
CA ILE A 17 -22.72 6.98 28.29
C ILE A 17 -21.23 7.07 27.90
N ILE A 18 -20.32 6.65 28.79
CA ILE A 18 -18.89 6.62 28.56
C ILE A 18 -18.55 5.78 27.31
N PHE A 19 -19.14 4.57 27.25
CA PHE A 19 -18.95 3.66 26.11
C PHE A 19 -19.44 4.29 24.80
N CYS A 20 -20.62 4.92 24.79
CA CYS A 20 -21.16 5.58 23.61
C CYS A 20 -20.27 6.73 23.13
N ILE A 21 -19.75 7.54 24.06
CA ILE A 21 -18.83 8.63 23.71
C ILE A 21 -17.56 8.08 23.09
N ASP A 22 -16.92 7.07 23.70
CA ASP A 22 -15.72 6.45 23.15
C ASP A 22 -15.99 5.81 21.78
N PHE A 23 -17.12 5.12 21.63
CA PHE A 23 -17.51 4.51 20.34
C PHE A 23 -17.64 5.56 19.22
N ILE A 24 -18.30 6.68 19.49
CA ILE A 24 -18.46 7.79 18.55
C ILE A 24 -17.07 8.39 18.23
N CYS A 25 -16.25 8.66 19.25
CA CYS A 25 -14.93 9.24 19.08
C CYS A 25 -13.98 8.32 18.29
N ILE A 26 -14.04 7.01 18.50
CA ILE A 26 -13.29 6.04 17.71
C ILE A 26 -13.68 6.11 16.22
N ARG A 27 -14.97 6.27 15.92
CA ARG A 27 -15.48 6.36 14.55
C ARG A 27 -15.12 7.67 13.86
N THR A 28 -15.21 8.79 14.58
CA THR A 28 -15.04 10.16 14.05
C THR A 28 -13.58 10.61 14.05
N ILE A 29 -12.98 10.70 15.24
CA ILE A 29 -11.61 11.23 15.42
C ILE A 29 -10.52 10.15 15.50
N LYS A 30 -10.89 8.87 15.33
CA LYS A 30 -9.96 7.72 15.37
C LYS A 30 -9.17 7.62 16.68
N ARG A 31 -9.77 8.04 17.79
CA ARG A 31 -9.13 8.04 19.12
C ARG A 31 -10.20 7.92 20.21
N PRO A 32 -10.07 7.01 21.20
CA PRO A 32 -10.93 6.98 22.39
C PRO A 32 -10.59 8.14 23.34
N VAL A 33 -11.54 8.54 24.18
CA VAL A 33 -11.41 9.65 25.14
C VAL A 33 -11.29 9.16 26.57
N PHE A 34 -12.08 8.16 26.97
CA PHE A 34 -12.13 7.66 28.35
C PHE A 34 -11.35 6.36 28.57
N MET A 35 -10.46 6.02 27.65
CA MET A 35 -9.62 4.82 27.74
C MET A 35 -8.18 5.18 28.08
N ILE A 36 -7.51 4.28 28.79
CA ILE A 36 -6.10 4.40 29.11
C ILE A 36 -5.28 3.71 28.03
N LYS A 37 -4.27 4.42 27.49
CA LYS A 37 -3.28 3.83 26.59
C LYS A 37 -2.37 2.91 27.41
N THR A 38 -2.39 1.63 27.09
CA THR A 38 -1.64 0.61 27.82
C THR A 38 -0.38 0.14 27.09
N ASN A 39 -0.41 0.14 25.74
CA ASN A 39 0.71 -0.34 24.97
C ASN A 39 0.96 0.46 23.68
N THR A 40 2.21 0.45 23.22
CA THR A 40 2.59 0.98 21.89
C THR A 40 3.54 -0.03 21.26
N TYR A 41 3.16 -0.50 20.08
CA TYR A 41 3.93 -1.52 19.34
C TYR A 41 4.97 -0.86 18.43
N LYS A 42 6.07 -1.59 18.20
CA LYS A 42 7.18 -1.12 17.33
C LYS A 42 6.97 -1.48 15.85
N ASP A 43 5.76 -1.35 15.38
CA ASP A 43 5.32 -1.71 14.02
C ASP A 43 5.03 -0.48 13.13
N GLY A 44 5.30 0.70 13.63
CA GLY A 44 4.93 1.99 13.05
C GLY A 44 4.10 2.84 14.01
N GLY A 45 3.84 2.32 15.23
CA GLY A 45 3.16 3.05 16.29
C GLY A 45 1.71 2.63 16.55
N SER A 46 1.38 1.37 16.29
CA SER A 46 0.08 0.82 16.72
C SER A 46 -0.07 0.91 18.23
N THR A 47 -1.28 1.15 18.69
CA THR A 47 -1.57 1.44 20.11
C THR A 47 -2.75 0.62 20.63
N GLU A 48 -2.63 0.23 21.87
CA GLU A 48 -3.65 -0.46 22.63
C GLU A 48 -4.23 0.46 23.70
N TYR A 49 -5.55 0.48 23.81
CA TYR A 49 -6.29 1.22 24.81
C TYR A 49 -7.22 0.30 25.57
N VAL A 50 -7.30 0.48 26.88
CA VAL A 50 -8.16 -0.30 27.77
C VAL A 50 -9.14 0.64 28.48
N GLY A 51 -10.42 0.33 28.39
CA GLY A 51 -11.53 0.99 29.07
C GLY A 51 -12.21 0.06 30.07
N LEU A 52 -13.36 0.46 30.57
CA LEU A 52 -14.18 -0.34 31.46
C LEU A 52 -14.92 -1.43 30.67
N PHE A 53 -14.41 -2.67 30.74
CA PHE A 53 -14.96 -3.88 30.10
C PHE A 53 -14.80 -3.94 28.58
N TYR A 54 -14.02 -3.03 27.95
CA TYR A 54 -13.71 -3.08 26.54
C TYR A 54 -12.27 -2.62 26.27
N LYS A 55 -11.78 -2.99 25.09
CA LYS A 55 -10.42 -2.77 24.64
C LYS A 55 -10.44 -2.29 23.19
N VAL A 56 -9.53 -1.41 22.83
CA VAL A 56 -9.35 -0.93 21.47
C VAL A 56 -7.90 -1.12 21.03
N ILE A 57 -7.74 -1.68 19.84
CA ILE A 57 -6.45 -1.73 19.15
C ILE A 57 -6.55 -0.80 17.93
N LYS A 58 -5.71 0.23 17.94
CA LYS A 58 -5.54 1.13 16.81
C LYS A 58 -4.26 0.74 16.07
N CYS A 59 -4.42 0.19 14.89
CA CYS A 59 -3.31 -0.14 14.01
C CYS A 59 -2.77 1.11 13.33
N ASN A 60 -1.46 1.23 13.29
CA ASN A 60 -0.73 2.25 12.57
C ASN A 60 0.63 1.67 12.18
N THR A 61 0.60 0.70 11.26
CA THR A 61 1.82 0.03 10.79
C THR A 61 2.57 0.90 9.79
N VAL A 62 3.87 0.66 9.64
CA VAL A 62 4.72 1.34 8.65
C VAL A 62 4.16 1.14 7.24
N ASP A 63 3.62 -0.04 6.98
CA ASP A 63 3.06 -0.42 5.68
C ASP A 63 1.62 0.03 5.44
N GLY A 64 1.07 0.85 6.34
CA GLY A 64 -0.17 1.59 6.12
C GLY A 64 -1.45 0.93 6.62
N ASP A 65 -1.43 -0.14 7.44
CA ASP A 65 -2.63 -0.57 8.16
C ASP A 65 -3.02 0.50 9.19
N LYS A 66 -4.19 1.10 9.00
CA LYS A 66 -4.76 2.15 9.86
C LYS A 66 -6.14 1.75 10.40
N THR A 67 -6.34 0.47 10.64
CA THR A 67 -7.60 -0.04 11.18
C THR A 67 -7.75 0.24 12.67
N ILE A 68 -8.98 0.28 13.15
CA ILE A 68 -9.30 0.36 14.57
C ILE A 68 -10.30 -0.74 14.90
N THR A 69 -9.93 -1.59 15.83
CA THR A 69 -10.76 -2.70 16.28
C THR A 69 -11.17 -2.51 17.73
N LEU A 70 -12.47 -2.58 17.99
CA LEU A 70 -13.07 -2.57 19.34
C LEU A 70 -13.48 -3.99 19.70
N GLY A 71 -13.21 -4.40 20.92
CA GLY A 71 -13.59 -5.71 21.44
C GLY A 71 -13.56 -5.79 22.97
N THR A 72 -13.71 -6.98 23.50
CA THR A 72 -13.55 -7.28 24.94
C THR A 72 -12.07 -7.35 25.32
N TYR A 73 -11.75 -7.55 26.60
CA TYR A 73 -10.36 -7.75 27.07
C TYR A 73 -9.63 -8.91 26.39
N GLY A 74 -10.36 -9.89 25.82
CA GLY A 74 -9.80 -10.98 25.03
C GLY A 74 -9.31 -10.56 23.63
N LEU A 75 -9.53 -9.32 23.21
CA LEU A 75 -9.04 -8.82 21.93
C LEU A 75 -7.51 -8.87 21.90
N LYS A 76 -6.99 -9.68 20.97
CA LYS A 76 -5.54 -9.81 20.76
C LYS A 76 -5.06 -8.81 19.70
N TYR A 77 -3.82 -8.40 19.81
CA TYR A 77 -3.15 -7.62 18.79
C TYR A 77 -3.12 -8.40 17.47
N SER A 78 -3.64 -7.79 16.42
CA SER A 78 -3.77 -8.40 15.09
C SER A 78 -3.48 -7.40 13.95
N CYS A 79 -2.74 -6.31 14.25
CA CYS A 79 -2.31 -5.39 13.21
C CYS A 79 -1.30 -6.12 12.30
N GLN A 80 -1.69 -6.34 11.06
CA GLN A 80 -0.82 -6.95 10.06
C GLN A 80 -0.34 -5.86 9.11
N ALA A 81 0.93 -5.92 8.75
CA ALA A 81 1.41 -5.19 7.59
C ALA A 81 0.59 -5.63 6.37
N LEU A 82 0.16 -4.68 5.56
CA LEU A 82 -0.50 -5.00 4.30
C LEU A 82 0.47 -5.80 3.43
N THR A 83 -0.02 -6.83 2.80
CA THR A 83 0.72 -7.50 1.72
C THR A 83 0.93 -6.54 0.56
N ASP A 84 1.89 -6.81 -0.30
CA ASP A 84 2.14 -5.99 -1.49
C ASP A 84 0.90 -5.92 -2.39
N SER A 85 0.19 -7.03 -2.57
CA SER A 85 -1.06 -7.08 -3.33
C SER A 85 -2.18 -6.21 -2.71
N GLU A 86 -2.30 -6.18 -1.39
CA GLU A 86 -3.25 -5.31 -0.69
C GLU A 86 -2.87 -3.82 -0.78
N LYS A 87 -1.56 -3.50 -0.72
CA LYS A 87 -1.05 -2.14 -0.94
C LYS A 87 -1.37 -1.70 -2.36
N PHE A 88 -1.05 -2.55 -3.32
CA PHE A 88 -1.23 -2.26 -4.74
C PHE A 88 -2.69 -2.04 -5.10
N SER A 89 -3.62 -2.86 -4.60
CA SER A 89 -5.07 -2.67 -4.81
C SER A 89 -5.64 -1.41 -4.12
N LYS A 90 -5.00 -0.90 -3.08
CA LYS A 90 -5.35 0.41 -2.49
C LYS A 90 -4.78 1.58 -3.29
N GLU A 91 -3.64 1.41 -3.93
CA GLU A 91 -3.01 2.41 -4.80
C GLU A 91 -3.71 2.47 -6.15
N TYR A 92 -3.96 1.33 -6.77
CA TYR A 92 -4.66 1.19 -8.05
C TYR A 92 -6.08 0.64 -7.82
N SER A 93 -7.07 1.53 -7.81
CA SER A 93 -8.48 1.15 -7.57
C SER A 93 -9.11 0.32 -8.70
N SER A 94 -8.41 0.16 -9.82
CA SER A 94 -8.82 -0.65 -10.97
C SER A 94 -8.54 -2.14 -10.81
N ILE A 95 -7.80 -2.55 -9.76
CA ILE A 95 -7.43 -3.94 -9.52
C ILE A 95 -7.77 -4.33 -8.08
N ASP A 96 -8.17 -5.57 -7.86
CA ASP A 96 -8.47 -6.08 -6.54
C ASP A 96 -7.24 -6.71 -5.84
N LYS A 97 -7.47 -7.34 -4.68
CA LYS A 97 -6.38 -7.90 -3.86
C LYS A 97 -5.75 -9.16 -4.44
N ASP A 98 -6.39 -9.80 -5.40
CA ASP A 98 -5.83 -10.95 -6.10
C ASP A 98 -4.95 -10.48 -7.26
N ASN A 99 -3.86 -9.80 -6.93
CA ASN A 99 -2.86 -9.35 -7.89
C ASN A 99 -1.46 -9.84 -7.52
N ILE A 100 -0.55 -9.81 -8.49
CA ILE A 100 0.80 -10.36 -8.38
C ILE A 100 1.90 -9.27 -8.36
N PHE A 101 1.53 -8.01 -8.09
CA PHE A 101 2.50 -6.93 -7.99
C PHE A 101 3.23 -6.95 -6.66
N VAL A 102 4.56 -6.76 -6.71
CA VAL A 102 5.47 -6.77 -5.57
C VAL A 102 6.28 -5.48 -5.59
N TYR A 103 6.15 -4.68 -4.52
CA TYR A 103 6.89 -3.42 -4.40
C TYR A 103 8.39 -3.63 -4.33
N LYS A 104 9.13 -2.80 -5.04
CA LYS A 104 10.58 -2.77 -5.04
C LYS A 104 11.09 -1.35 -4.86
N THR A 105 12.23 -1.23 -4.18
CA THR A 105 12.99 0.02 -4.10
C THR A 105 13.75 0.27 -5.41
N ASN A 106 14.18 1.52 -5.62
CA ASN A 106 14.99 1.89 -6.77
C ASN A 106 16.22 0.98 -6.95
N ASN A 107 16.96 0.73 -5.86
CA ASN A 107 18.15 -0.11 -5.89
C ASN A 107 17.84 -1.58 -6.22
N GLU A 108 16.71 -2.11 -5.73
CA GLU A 108 16.27 -3.46 -6.08
C GLU A 108 15.90 -3.55 -7.56
N ILE A 109 15.20 -2.56 -8.11
CA ILE A 109 14.89 -2.51 -9.55
C ILE A 109 16.16 -2.43 -10.38
N ILE A 110 17.11 -1.56 -10.04
CA ILE A 110 18.41 -1.47 -10.72
C ILE A 110 19.12 -2.83 -10.70
N ASN A 111 19.13 -3.51 -9.57
CA ASN A 111 19.74 -4.83 -9.46
C ASN A 111 19.01 -5.88 -10.31
N ILE A 112 17.67 -5.86 -10.35
CA ILE A 112 16.86 -6.76 -11.19
C ILE A 112 17.14 -6.48 -12.68
N LEU A 113 17.19 -5.22 -13.09
CA LEU A 113 17.49 -4.84 -14.47
C LEU A 113 18.90 -5.30 -14.91
N LYS A 114 19.88 -5.25 -14.02
CA LYS A 114 21.28 -5.63 -14.34
C LYS A 114 21.57 -7.13 -14.26
N HIS A 115 20.88 -7.85 -13.37
CA HIS A 115 21.29 -9.23 -13.03
C HIS A 115 20.10 -10.18 -12.85
N GLY A 116 18.86 -9.66 -12.84
CA GLY A 116 17.67 -10.41 -12.48
C GLY A 116 16.96 -11.09 -13.64
N LYS A 117 15.78 -11.60 -13.31
CA LYS A 117 14.84 -12.25 -14.23
C LYS A 117 13.41 -11.91 -13.80
N GLY A 118 12.51 -11.73 -14.76
CA GLY A 118 11.08 -11.52 -14.56
C GLY A 118 10.56 -10.29 -15.26
N LEU A 119 9.39 -9.80 -14.81
CA LEU A 119 8.77 -8.57 -15.30
C LEU A 119 8.95 -7.44 -14.28
N VAL A 120 9.33 -6.27 -14.77
CA VAL A 120 9.33 -5.00 -14.04
C VAL A 120 8.26 -4.11 -14.63
N TYR A 121 7.44 -3.52 -13.77
CA TYR A 121 6.44 -2.51 -14.10
C TYR A 121 6.82 -1.18 -13.45
N LEU A 122 6.98 -0.14 -14.29
CA LEU A 122 7.21 1.24 -13.86
C LEU A 122 5.96 2.05 -14.17
N GLY A 123 5.40 2.70 -13.15
CA GLY A 123 4.15 3.45 -13.30
C GLY A 123 3.78 4.22 -12.04
N PHE A 124 2.61 4.85 -12.02
CA PHE A 124 2.04 5.51 -10.84
C PHE A 124 0.52 5.70 -11.03
N LYS A 125 -0.21 5.73 -9.94
CA LYS A 125 -1.68 5.77 -9.91
C LYS A 125 -2.29 7.04 -10.50
N GLU A 126 -1.54 8.15 -10.54
CA GLU A 126 -1.98 9.43 -11.11
C GLU A 126 -2.03 9.41 -12.65
N CYS A 127 -1.47 8.38 -13.29
CA CYS A 127 -1.50 8.20 -14.73
C CYS A 127 -2.76 7.41 -15.12
N PRO A 128 -3.70 7.99 -15.91
CA PRO A 128 -4.92 7.29 -16.33
C PRO A 128 -4.64 6.03 -17.16
N TRP A 129 -3.62 6.06 -18.01
CA TRP A 129 -3.19 4.91 -18.81
C TRP A 129 -2.68 3.77 -17.92
N CYS A 130 -1.92 4.09 -16.86
CA CYS A 130 -1.49 3.12 -15.87
C CYS A 130 -2.68 2.44 -15.18
N MET A 131 -3.70 3.22 -14.80
CA MET A 131 -4.91 2.69 -14.17
C MET A 131 -5.68 1.72 -15.08
N ALA A 132 -5.72 1.99 -16.38
CA ALA A 132 -6.38 1.12 -17.36
C ALA A 132 -5.52 -0.12 -17.69
N TYR A 133 -4.20 0.03 -17.73
CA TYR A 133 -3.26 -1.01 -18.15
C TYR A 133 -3.05 -2.11 -17.10
N VAL A 134 -3.01 -1.75 -15.82
CA VAL A 134 -2.68 -2.64 -14.70
C VAL A 134 -3.55 -3.91 -14.63
N PRO A 135 -4.89 -3.87 -14.74
CA PRO A 135 -5.70 -5.09 -14.70
C PRO A 135 -5.33 -6.06 -15.84
N MET A 136 -5.19 -5.54 -17.06
CA MET A 136 -4.84 -6.34 -18.23
C MET A 136 -3.45 -6.97 -18.10
N LEU A 137 -2.46 -6.21 -17.62
CA LEU A 137 -1.12 -6.73 -17.35
C LEU A 137 -1.12 -7.86 -16.33
N ASN A 138 -1.89 -7.71 -15.23
CA ASN A 138 -2.04 -8.73 -14.20
C ASN A 138 -2.61 -10.05 -14.75
N ASP A 139 -3.68 -9.93 -15.54
CA ASP A 139 -4.40 -11.10 -16.08
C ASP A 139 -3.53 -11.84 -17.11
N ILE A 140 -2.92 -11.12 -18.06
CA ILE A 140 -2.01 -11.71 -19.05
C ILE A 140 -0.80 -12.37 -18.37
N ALA A 141 -0.24 -11.73 -17.33
CA ALA A 141 0.89 -12.30 -16.60
C ALA A 141 0.50 -13.61 -15.88
N LYS A 142 -0.66 -13.66 -15.23
CA LYS A 142 -1.19 -14.88 -14.59
C LYS A 142 -1.46 -15.99 -15.62
N GLU A 143 -2.07 -15.68 -16.75
CA GLU A 143 -2.32 -16.63 -17.82
C GLU A 143 -1.03 -17.25 -18.38
N ASN A 144 0.07 -16.50 -18.33
CA ASN A 144 1.40 -16.96 -18.75
C ASN A 144 2.24 -17.54 -17.58
N ASN A 145 1.61 -17.88 -16.45
CA ASN A 145 2.26 -18.47 -15.28
C ASN A 145 3.37 -17.60 -14.69
N ILE A 146 3.26 -16.29 -14.78
CA ILE A 146 4.16 -15.34 -14.12
C ILE A 146 3.66 -15.15 -12.67
N GLU A 147 4.49 -15.49 -11.72
CA GLU A 147 4.13 -15.48 -10.29
C GLU A 147 4.16 -14.09 -9.67
N LYS A 148 4.94 -13.15 -10.26
CA LYS A 148 5.13 -11.80 -9.72
C LYS A 148 5.57 -10.81 -10.78
N ILE A 149 5.12 -9.55 -10.59
CA ILE A 149 5.54 -8.38 -11.33
C ILE A 149 6.21 -7.43 -10.35
N TYR A 150 7.47 -7.07 -10.57
CA TYR A 150 8.19 -6.13 -9.71
C TYR A 150 7.74 -4.71 -10.03
N TYR A 151 7.19 -4.01 -9.05
CA TYR A 151 6.63 -2.67 -9.20
C TYR A 151 7.49 -1.60 -8.56
N LEU A 152 7.67 -0.49 -9.27
CA LEU A 152 8.23 0.75 -8.75
C LEU A 152 7.36 1.94 -9.20
N ASN A 153 6.91 2.73 -8.22
CA ASN A 153 6.32 4.03 -8.49
C ASN A 153 7.45 5.03 -8.77
N ILE A 154 7.50 5.57 -10.00
CA ILE A 154 8.58 6.47 -10.43
C ILE A 154 8.16 7.94 -10.50
N LEU A 155 7.01 8.32 -9.95
CA LEU A 155 6.46 9.68 -10.10
C LEU A 155 7.41 10.75 -9.56
N ASN A 156 7.84 10.58 -8.31
CA ASN A 156 8.72 11.56 -7.65
C ASN A 156 10.14 11.49 -8.21
N GLU A 157 10.67 10.30 -8.39
CA GLU A 157 12.00 10.05 -8.94
C GLU A 157 12.16 10.68 -10.33
N ARG A 158 11.15 10.52 -11.19
CA ARG A 158 11.09 11.13 -12.51
C ARG A 158 10.97 12.65 -12.46
N LYS A 159 10.18 13.17 -11.52
CA LYS A 159 9.97 14.61 -11.35
C LYS A 159 11.25 15.32 -10.87
N GLU A 160 11.97 14.67 -9.96
CA GLU A 160 13.17 15.22 -9.33
C GLU A 160 14.45 14.85 -10.08
N ASN A 161 14.40 13.97 -11.09
CA ASN A 161 15.54 13.39 -11.80
C ASN A 161 16.58 12.82 -10.81
N THR A 162 16.11 11.97 -9.89
CA THR A 162 16.98 11.37 -8.88
C THR A 162 18.10 10.56 -9.55
N LYS A 163 19.20 10.35 -8.83
CA LYS A 163 20.34 9.59 -9.36
C LYS A 163 19.93 8.17 -9.76
N GLU A 164 19.10 7.54 -8.96
CA GLU A 164 18.60 6.18 -9.20
C GLU A 164 17.69 6.13 -10.42
N TYR A 165 16.83 7.14 -10.62
CA TYR A 165 16.01 7.25 -11.82
C TYR A 165 16.87 7.41 -13.08
N LEU A 166 17.87 8.27 -13.05
CA LEU A 166 18.79 8.47 -14.18
C LEU A 166 19.61 7.20 -14.49
N GLU A 167 19.94 6.40 -13.47
CA GLU A 167 20.59 5.10 -13.65
C GLU A 167 19.65 4.09 -14.34
N ILE A 168 18.35 4.07 -13.96
CA ILE A 168 17.34 3.24 -14.64
C ILE A 168 17.18 3.70 -16.11
N VAL A 169 17.14 5.00 -16.36
CA VAL A 169 17.09 5.58 -17.71
C VAL A 169 18.31 5.16 -18.55
N ASP A 170 19.52 5.18 -17.97
CA ASP A 170 20.74 4.76 -18.70
C ASP A 170 20.71 3.26 -19.05
N ILE A 171 20.23 2.41 -18.14
CA ILE A 171 20.07 0.98 -18.40
C ILE A 171 19.08 0.72 -19.56
N LEU A 172 17.98 1.48 -19.59
CA LEU A 172 16.89 1.32 -20.55
C LEU A 172 17.06 2.15 -21.84
N LYS A 173 18.12 2.94 -21.98
CA LYS A 173 18.28 4.00 -23.00
C LYS A 173 18.04 3.57 -24.43
N GLU A 174 18.38 2.33 -24.79
CA GLU A 174 18.21 1.81 -26.16
C GLU A 174 16.74 1.60 -26.52
N HIS A 175 15.87 1.49 -25.50
CA HIS A 175 14.43 1.26 -25.64
C HIS A 175 13.61 2.55 -25.46
N LEU A 176 14.22 3.60 -24.88
CA LEU A 176 13.51 4.84 -24.56
C LEU A 176 13.49 5.83 -25.71
N ARG A 177 12.41 6.60 -25.81
CA ARG A 177 12.29 7.77 -26.69
C ARG A 177 12.83 9.04 -26.02
N TYR A 178 13.10 10.03 -26.85
CA TYR A 178 13.46 11.36 -26.39
C TYR A 178 12.21 12.16 -26.03
N ASP A 179 12.31 12.99 -24.99
CA ASP A 179 11.32 14.01 -24.70
C ASP A 179 11.55 15.26 -25.57
N ASP A 180 10.70 16.28 -25.36
CA ASP A 180 10.75 17.55 -26.10
C ASP A 180 12.03 18.35 -25.84
N GLU A 181 12.77 18.02 -24.75
CA GLU A 181 14.06 18.63 -24.43
C GLU A 181 15.24 17.82 -25.00
N GLY A 182 15.00 16.76 -25.72
CA GLY A 182 16.02 15.89 -26.28
C GLY A 182 16.69 14.95 -25.26
N LYS A 183 16.02 14.68 -24.14
CA LYS A 183 16.51 13.74 -23.12
C LYS A 183 15.76 12.42 -23.18
N LYS A 184 16.46 11.32 -22.94
CA LYS A 184 15.81 10.00 -22.77
C LYS A 184 14.91 9.99 -21.55
N ARG A 185 13.69 9.48 -21.71
CA ARG A 185 12.68 9.50 -20.67
C ARG A 185 11.89 8.20 -20.62
N ILE A 186 11.53 7.75 -19.41
CA ILE A 186 10.61 6.62 -19.23
C ILE A 186 9.18 7.14 -19.30
N TYR A 187 8.46 6.74 -20.34
CA TYR A 187 7.03 6.95 -20.49
C TYR A 187 6.26 5.83 -19.78
N VAL A 188 5.12 6.12 -19.19
CA VAL A 188 4.37 5.16 -18.35
C VAL A 188 2.92 5.03 -18.81
N PRO A 189 2.36 3.82 -18.77
CA PRO A 189 2.89 2.58 -18.18
C PRO A 189 4.11 2.03 -18.93
N ALA A 190 5.11 1.49 -18.22
CA ALA A 190 6.24 0.83 -18.86
C ALA A 190 6.45 -0.56 -18.25
N VAL A 191 6.58 -1.57 -19.11
CA VAL A 191 6.82 -2.97 -18.74
C VAL A 191 8.11 -3.46 -19.38
N ILE A 192 8.98 -4.05 -18.58
CA ILE A 192 10.27 -4.56 -18.99
C ILE A 192 10.35 -6.06 -18.67
N ALA A 193 10.54 -6.88 -19.67
CA ALA A 193 10.84 -8.30 -19.52
C ALA A 193 12.36 -8.52 -19.49
N ILE A 194 12.85 -9.17 -18.44
CA ILE A 194 14.26 -9.35 -18.18
C ILE A 194 14.58 -10.84 -18.05
N ASN A 195 15.71 -11.25 -18.63
CA ASN A 195 16.25 -12.58 -18.45
C ASN A 195 17.77 -12.51 -18.23
N ASN A 196 18.19 -12.79 -16.97
CA ASN A 196 19.60 -12.73 -16.56
C ASN A 196 20.28 -11.39 -16.92
N GLY A 197 19.62 -10.29 -16.58
CA GLY A 197 20.10 -8.93 -16.84
C GLY A 197 19.99 -8.45 -18.30
N ASN A 198 19.49 -9.29 -19.21
CA ASN A 198 19.24 -8.87 -20.60
C ASN A 198 17.75 -8.47 -20.73
N ILE A 199 17.51 -7.31 -21.31
CA ILE A 199 16.16 -6.87 -21.65
C ILE A 199 15.72 -7.68 -22.88
N VAL A 200 14.69 -8.52 -22.72
CA VAL A 200 14.15 -9.38 -23.76
C VAL A 200 12.80 -8.90 -24.29
N GLY A 201 12.22 -7.89 -23.65
CA GLY A 201 10.99 -7.21 -24.08
C GLY A 201 10.84 -5.87 -23.37
N PHE A 202 10.30 -4.90 -24.08
CA PHE A 202 10.01 -3.57 -23.58
C PHE A 202 8.72 -3.08 -24.23
N ASP A 203 7.82 -2.55 -23.40
CA ASP A 203 6.57 -1.92 -23.82
C ASP A 203 6.30 -0.69 -22.96
N ASP A 204 5.92 0.42 -23.57
CA ASP A 204 5.57 1.65 -22.87
C ASP A 204 4.41 2.39 -23.57
N GLU A 205 3.97 3.51 -22.98
CA GLU A 205 2.92 4.37 -23.53
C GLU A 205 3.16 4.70 -25.03
N THR A 206 4.40 4.80 -25.46
CA THR A 206 4.73 5.21 -26.83
C THR A 206 4.61 4.10 -27.85
N SER A 207 4.46 2.84 -27.43
CA SER A 207 4.29 1.69 -28.31
C SER A 207 2.98 1.72 -29.09
N TYR A 208 1.98 2.47 -28.60
CA TYR A 208 0.66 2.59 -29.23
C TYR A 208 0.54 3.69 -30.28
N ASP A 209 1.48 4.61 -30.34
CA ASP A 209 1.47 5.72 -31.32
C ASP A 209 1.85 5.28 -32.75
N THR A 210 2.20 4.00 -32.94
CA THR A 210 2.70 3.44 -34.21
C THR A 210 1.71 2.45 -34.85
N LEU A 211 0.53 2.28 -34.31
CA LEU A 211 -0.57 1.48 -34.86
C LEU A 211 -1.61 2.39 -35.51
#